data_6a4ef0035e95d1d57cab95cf9f74d2d6
#
_entry.id   6a4ef0035e95d1d57cab95cf9f74d2d6
#
_cell.length_a   1.000
_cell.length_b   1.000
_cell.length_c   1.000
_cell.angle_alpha   90.00
_cell.angle_beta   90.00
_cell.angle_gamma   90.00
#
_symmetry.space_group_name_H-M   'P 1'
#
loop_
_entity.id
_entity.type
_entity.pdbx_description
1 polymer ?
#
loop_
_entity_poly.entity_id
_entity_poly.type
_entity_poly.pdbx_seq_one_letter_code
_entity_poly.pdbx_strand_id
1 'polypeptide(L)'
;TGVQTCALPIWSDYIDMDMVKAFEKENNCTVRVDTFDSNELMYSKIKSGADGYDIVVPTSYMAKIMYAEKLIDKLDLNKLGNAKANINKKFLEKLAFDKNMEYCVPYLVSYTCVAYNKDKVGKIENTWDVFSKTEYKSRMTMLDDFRESIGAALKFLGYSMNTTDDAALAKAKAQLLKWKKNLAKFDNEVYKNGLSSGEFYIVQGYSGDLFQIFEDRKDLDFMIPKEGTSISSDNLAILSSSKNKELAYKFIDFLCRKDVAAKNMEVTYYHSPVDGALELVDKSLQNHPGLKLSDELYNAEIILDLGDNNNKLIKLWDEVKLEKVN
;
A
#
# COMPACT_ATOMS: atom_id res chain seq x y z
N THR A 1 21.40 0.72 -32.64
CA THR A 1 20.08 0.39 -32.09
C THR A 1 20.24 0.31 -30.61
N GLY A 2 19.88 1.42 -29.90
CA GLY A 2 19.92 1.45 -28.43
C GLY A 2 18.84 0.53 -27.85
N VAL A 3 19.16 -0.16 -26.76
CA VAL A 3 18.19 -0.93 -25.97
C VAL A 3 17.20 0.08 -25.37
N GLN A 4 15.89 -0.15 -25.56
CA GLN A 4 14.86 0.67 -24.95
C GLN A 4 14.89 0.48 -23.41
N THR A 5 14.75 1.54 -22.66
CA THR A 5 14.69 1.49 -21.20
C THR A 5 13.31 1.94 -20.75
N CYS A 6 12.66 1.13 -19.92
CA CYS A 6 11.45 1.51 -19.18
C CYS A 6 11.86 1.81 -17.74
N ALA A 7 11.44 2.94 -17.20
CA ALA A 7 11.75 3.28 -15.81
C ALA A 7 10.46 3.28 -14.97
N LEU A 8 10.51 2.55 -13.86
CA LEU A 8 9.41 2.30 -12.95
C LEU A 8 9.80 2.75 -11.53
N PRO A 9 9.33 3.91 -11.05
CA PRO A 9 9.36 4.21 -9.62
C PRO A 9 8.26 3.43 -8.90
N ILE A 10 8.65 2.71 -7.84
CA ILE A 10 7.82 1.78 -7.09
C ILE A 10 8.25 1.78 -5.61
N TRP A 11 7.45 1.19 -4.73
CA TRP A 11 7.82 0.98 -3.33
C TRP A 11 8.98 -0.03 -3.20
N SER A 12 9.72 0.05 -2.10
CA SER A 12 10.77 -0.93 -1.76
C SER A 12 10.18 -2.34 -1.65
N ASP A 13 10.91 -3.36 -2.11
CA ASP A 13 10.51 -4.77 -2.03
C ASP A 13 9.11 -5.09 -2.64
N TYR A 14 8.74 -4.39 -3.71
CA TYR A 14 7.39 -4.40 -4.25
C TYR A 14 7.26 -5.06 -5.64
N ILE A 15 8.31 -5.67 -6.14
CA ILE A 15 8.34 -6.40 -7.41
C ILE A 15 9.40 -7.50 -7.39
N ASP A 16 9.08 -8.64 -8.00
CA ASP A 16 10.05 -9.72 -8.23
C ASP A 16 11.04 -9.32 -9.33
N MET A 17 12.30 -9.15 -8.98
CA MET A 17 13.36 -8.77 -9.91
C MET A 17 13.68 -9.86 -10.94
N ASP A 18 13.34 -11.13 -10.69
CA ASP A 18 13.50 -12.17 -11.70
C ASP A 18 12.42 -12.07 -12.78
N MET A 19 11.21 -11.61 -12.42
CA MET A 19 10.18 -11.28 -13.41
C MET A 19 10.56 -10.04 -14.23
N VAL A 20 11.21 -9.06 -13.62
CA VAL A 20 11.78 -7.91 -14.37
C VAL A 20 12.78 -8.41 -15.41
N LYS A 21 13.74 -9.26 -15.04
CA LYS A 21 14.72 -9.85 -15.97
C LYS A 21 14.06 -10.71 -17.06
N ALA A 22 13.00 -11.44 -16.72
CA ALA A 22 12.24 -12.21 -17.72
C ALA A 22 11.62 -11.30 -18.76
N PHE A 23 10.99 -10.20 -18.34
CA PHE A 23 10.45 -9.20 -19.27
C PHE A 23 11.54 -8.57 -20.16
N GLU A 24 12.68 -8.19 -19.58
CA GLU A 24 13.82 -7.63 -20.33
C GLU A 24 14.29 -8.57 -21.44
N LYS A 25 14.39 -9.86 -21.12
CA LYS A 25 14.75 -10.90 -22.08
C LYS A 25 13.71 -11.09 -23.19
N GLU A 26 12.42 -11.12 -22.81
CA GLU A 26 11.31 -11.30 -23.77
C GLU A 26 11.21 -10.12 -24.74
N ASN A 27 11.53 -8.90 -24.32
CA ASN A 27 11.34 -7.68 -25.09
C ASN A 27 12.64 -7.03 -25.58
N ASN A 28 13.80 -7.64 -25.32
CA ASN A 28 15.13 -7.07 -25.64
C ASN A 28 15.26 -5.61 -25.19
N CYS A 29 14.97 -5.34 -23.93
CA CYS A 29 14.96 -4.02 -23.32
C CYS A 29 15.66 -4.04 -21.95
N THR A 30 15.73 -2.89 -21.31
CA THR A 30 16.15 -2.75 -19.92
C THR A 30 15.03 -2.11 -19.13
N VAL A 31 14.80 -2.58 -17.90
CA VAL A 31 13.86 -1.97 -16.95
C VAL A 31 14.65 -1.45 -15.76
N ARG A 32 14.56 -0.15 -15.51
CA ARG A 32 15.13 0.49 -14.33
C ARG A 32 14.03 0.61 -13.26
N VAL A 33 14.25 0.00 -12.12
CA VAL A 33 13.38 0.12 -10.96
C VAL A 33 14.02 1.12 -9.98
N ASP A 34 13.31 2.21 -9.70
CA ASP A 34 13.67 3.20 -8.67
C ASP A 34 12.66 3.10 -7.52
N THR A 35 13.03 3.49 -6.30
CA THR A 35 12.14 3.46 -5.14
C THR A 35 11.78 4.86 -4.66
N PHE A 36 10.61 4.98 -4.05
CA PHE A 36 10.13 6.18 -3.36
C PHE A 36 9.59 5.82 -1.98
N ASP A 37 9.74 6.75 -1.05
CA ASP A 37 9.34 6.56 0.35
C ASP A 37 7.89 7.01 0.62
N SER A 38 7.31 7.82 -0.29
CA SER A 38 5.91 8.26 -0.16
C SER A 38 5.28 8.68 -1.50
N ASN A 39 3.95 8.62 -1.59
CA ASN A 39 3.18 9.14 -2.72
C ASN A 39 3.48 10.61 -2.98
N GLU A 40 3.60 11.41 -1.91
CA GLU A 40 3.82 12.85 -1.97
C GLU A 40 5.19 13.18 -2.56
N LEU A 41 6.23 12.43 -2.18
CA LEU A 41 7.57 12.59 -2.75
C LEU A 41 7.59 12.22 -4.24
N MET A 42 7.00 11.08 -4.60
CA MET A 42 6.86 10.67 -6.00
C MET A 42 6.12 11.72 -6.81
N TYR A 43 4.94 12.13 -6.35
CA TYR A 43 4.10 13.13 -7.01
C TYR A 43 4.84 14.46 -7.17
N SER A 44 5.48 14.97 -6.11
CA SER A 44 6.22 16.23 -6.15
C SER A 44 7.36 16.17 -7.15
N LYS A 45 8.08 15.06 -7.21
CA LYS A 45 9.17 14.84 -8.17
C LYS A 45 8.67 14.82 -9.61
N ILE A 46 7.58 14.11 -9.89
CA ILE A 46 6.96 14.07 -11.23
C ILE A 46 6.41 15.44 -11.61
N LYS A 47 5.71 16.10 -10.70
CA LYS A 47 5.11 17.44 -10.94
C LYS A 47 6.18 18.51 -11.17
N SER A 48 7.35 18.39 -10.57
CA SER A 48 8.48 19.31 -10.80
C SER A 48 9.18 19.08 -12.14
N GLY A 49 8.71 18.13 -12.96
CA GLY A 49 9.23 17.88 -14.30
C GLY A 49 10.36 16.86 -14.35
N ALA A 50 10.49 15.97 -13.36
CA ALA A 50 11.40 14.86 -13.47
C ALA A 50 11.04 14.00 -14.70
N ASP A 51 12.00 13.80 -15.59
CA ASP A 51 11.85 12.98 -16.78
C ASP A 51 12.59 11.64 -16.65
N GLY A 52 12.43 10.79 -17.68
CA GLY A 52 13.07 9.48 -17.72
C GLY A 52 12.32 8.39 -16.96
N TYR A 53 11.11 8.67 -16.47
CA TYR A 53 10.18 7.68 -15.96
C TYR A 53 9.07 7.39 -16.96
N ASP A 54 8.60 6.16 -17.02
CA ASP A 54 7.58 5.72 -17.97
C ASP A 54 6.30 5.26 -17.27
N ILE A 55 6.46 4.54 -16.14
CA ILE A 55 5.37 4.02 -15.33
C ILE A 55 5.56 4.55 -13.91
N VAL A 56 4.48 4.78 -13.19
CA VAL A 56 4.45 5.07 -11.76
C VAL A 56 3.49 4.13 -11.05
N VAL A 57 3.70 3.90 -9.76
CA VAL A 57 2.85 3.01 -8.95
C VAL A 57 2.25 3.78 -7.76
N PRO A 58 1.29 4.67 -8.02
CA PRO A 58 0.61 5.43 -6.98
C PRO A 58 -0.48 4.60 -6.29
N THR A 59 -0.79 4.96 -5.05
CA THR A 59 -2.04 4.52 -4.40
C THR A 59 -3.26 5.13 -5.10
N SER A 60 -4.44 4.57 -4.83
CA SER A 60 -5.68 4.92 -5.54
C SER A 60 -6.02 6.41 -5.52
N TYR A 61 -5.90 7.08 -4.36
CA TYR A 61 -6.22 8.51 -4.27
C TYR A 61 -5.20 9.36 -5.04
N MET A 62 -3.93 8.98 -5.02
CA MET A 62 -2.88 9.70 -5.72
C MET A 62 -2.98 9.50 -7.24
N ALA A 63 -3.35 8.31 -7.71
CA ALA A 63 -3.63 8.06 -9.13
C ALA A 63 -4.72 8.99 -9.67
N LYS A 64 -5.79 9.18 -8.89
CA LYS A 64 -6.87 10.12 -9.25
C LYS A 64 -6.39 11.56 -9.36
N ILE A 65 -5.59 12.02 -8.40
CA ILE A 65 -4.99 13.37 -8.41
C ILE A 65 -4.10 13.54 -9.64
N MET A 66 -3.20 12.59 -9.89
CA MET A 66 -2.27 12.64 -11.03
C MET A 66 -3.00 12.63 -12.37
N TYR A 67 -4.10 11.89 -12.49
CA TYR A 67 -4.93 11.89 -13.69
C TYR A 67 -5.64 13.23 -13.91
N ALA A 68 -6.23 13.80 -12.86
CA ALA A 68 -6.88 15.12 -12.93
C ALA A 68 -5.90 16.23 -13.33
N GLU A 69 -4.64 16.14 -12.92
CA GLU A 69 -3.56 17.05 -13.29
C GLU A 69 -2.86 16.70 -14.61
N LYS A 70 -3.30 15.66 -15.32
CA LYS A 70 -2.74 15.21 -16.60
C LYS A 70 -1.27 14.77 -16.51
N LEU A 71 -0.86 14.28 -15.36
CA LEU A 71 0.49 13.70 -15.16
C LEU A 71 0.57 12.24 -15.62
N ILE A 72 -0.56 11.54 -15.65
CA ILE A 72 -0.68 10.19 -16.20
C ILE A 72 -1.70 10.17 -17.34
N ASP A 73 -1.50 9.23 -18.26
CA ASP A 73 -2.31 9.12 -19.46
C ASP A 73 -3.60 8.33 -19.24
N LYS A 74 -4.58 8.60 -20.10
CA LYS A 74 -5.67 7.66 -20.33
C LYS A 74 -5.13 6.39 -21.01
N LEU A 75 -5.52 5.21 -20.51
CA LEU A 75 -5.05 3.93 -21.01
C LEU A 75 -5.83 3.45 -22.25
N ASP A 76 -5.12 2.87 -23.20
CA ASP A 76 -5.69 2.10 -24.29
C ASP A 76 -5.78 0.61 -23.89
N LEU A 77 -6.96 0.18 -23.45
CA LEU A 77 -7.20 -1.20 -23.01
C LEU A 77 -7.04 -2.24 -24.11
N ASN A 78 -6.96 -1.86 -25.39
CA ASN A 78 -6.66 -2.80 -26.47
C ASN A 78 -5.19 -3.25 -26.46
N LYS A 79 -4.32 -2.50 -25.77
CA LYS A 79 -2.91 -2.84 -25.55
C LYS A 79 -2.68 -3.63 -24.26
N LEU A 80 -3.72 -3.84 -23.46
CA LEU A 80 -3.69 -4.46 -22.11
C LEU A 80 -4.57 -5.71 -22.08
N GLY A 81 -4.23 -6.70 -22.93
CA GLY A 81 -5.01 -7.92 -23.09
C GLY A 81 -5.10 -8.76 -21.82
N ASN A 82 -3.96 -8.95 -21.11
CA ASN A 82 -3.91 -9.68 -19.85
C ASN A 82 -4.62 -8.92 -18.74
N ALA A 83 -4.39 -7.62 -18.61
CA ALA A 83 -5.09 -6.79 -17.61
C ALA A 83 -6.61 -6.88 -17.80
N LYS A 84 -7.08 -6.69 -19.03
CA LYS A 84 -8.51 -6.77 -19.38
C LYS A 84 -9.14 -8.14 -19.09
N ALA A 85 -8.39 -9.21 -19.32
CA ALA A 85 -8.86 -10.57 -19.13
C ALA A 85 -8.77 -11.06 -17.69
N ASN A 86 -7.76 -10.65 -16.94
CA ASN A 86 -7.37 -11.28 -15.70
C ASN A 86 -7.66 -10.42 -14.45
N ILE A 87 -7.79 -9.08 -14.56
CA ILE A 87 -8.09 -8.26 -13.37
C ILE A 87 -9.50 -8.57 -12.87
N ASN A 88 -9.61 -8.84 -11.57
CA ASN A 88 -10.84 -9.19 -10.88
C ASN A 88 -11.89 -8.10 -10.99
N LYS A 89 -13.03 -8.40 -11.64
CA LYS A 89 -14.09 -7.42 -11.88
C LYS A 89 -14.78 -6.95 -10.60
N LYS A 90 -14.96 -7.86 -9.62
CA LYS A 90 -15.57 -7.48 -8.33
C LYS A 90 -14.65 -6.54 -7.55
N PHE A 91 -13.34 -6.71 -7.68
CA PHE A 91 -12.38 -5.78 -7.10
C PHE A 91 -12.44 -4.42 -7.79
N LEU A 92 -12.49 -4.37 -9.13
CA LEU A 92 -12.66 -3.13 -9.89
C LEU A 92 -13.94 -2.36 -9.51
N GLU A 93 -15.05 -3.05 -9.25
CA GLU A 93 -16.30 -2.41 -8.83
C GLU A 93 -16.16 -1.65 -7.50
N LYS A 94 -15.24 -2.10 -6.62
CA LYS A 94 -14.91 -1.41 -5.37
C LYS A 94 -14.03 -0.18 -5.56
N LEU A 95 -13.22 -0.17 -6.61
CA LEU A 95 -12.32 0.95 -6.93
C LEU A 95 -13.14 2.10 -7.54
N ALA A 96 -13.91 2.79 -6.71
CA ALA A 96 -14.83 3.85 -7.14
C ALA A 96 -14.14 4.96 -7.96
N PHE A 97 -12.83 5.09 -7.86
CA PHE A 97 -12.03 6.10 -8.54
C PHE A 97 -11.74 5.75 -10.02
N ASP A 98 -11.60 4.45 -10.37
CA ASP A 98 -11.32 3.99 -11.75
C ASP A 98 -11.83 2.55 -12.01
N LYS A 99 -13.13 2.37 -12.01
CA LYS A 99 -13.79 1.05 -12.21
C LYS A 99 -13.51 0.39 -13.56
N ASN A 100 -13.09 1.18 -14.53
CA ASN A 100 -12.91 0.74 -15.92
C ASN A 100 -11.45 0.66 -16.34
N MET A 101 -10.50 0.85 -15.42
CA MET A 101 -9.08 0.99 -15.75
C MET A 101 -8.85 2.07 -16.83
N GLU A 102 -9.49 3.23 -16.65
CA GLU A 102 -9.39 4.31 -17.62
C GLU A 102 -8.00 4.94 -17.65
N TYR A 103 -7.32 4.99 -16.49
CA TYR A 103 -6.01 5.63 -16.36
C TYR A 103 -5.02 4.84 -15.49
N CYS A 104 -5.44 3.77 -14.81
CA CYS A 104 -4.53 2.91 -14.09
C CYS A 104 -5.02 1.45 -14.04
N VAL A 105 -4.09 0.53 -13.79
CA VAL A 105 -4.34 -0.90 -13.63
C VAL A 105 -4.00 -1.28 -12.20
N PRO A 106 -4.92 -1.87 -11.39
CA PRO A 106 -4.59 -2.35 -10.05
C PRO A 106 -3.46 -3.37 -10.10
N TYR A 107 -2.49 -3.23 -9.23
CA TYR A 107 -1.28 -4.06 -9.21
C TYR A 107 -1.22 -4.96 -7.98
N LEU A 108 -1.11 -4.36 -6.80
CA LEU A 108 -1.10 -5.07 -5.53
C LEU A 108 -2.12 -4.47 -4.58
N VAL A 109 -2.64 -5.30 -3.71
CA VAL A 109 -3.66 -4.93 -2.72
C VAL A 109 -3.09 -5.14 -1.33
N SER A 110 -3.15 -4.11 -0.52
CA SER A 110 -2.71 -4.12 0.87
C SER A 110 -3.85 -3.78 1.82
N TYR A 111 -3.66 -4.16 3.07
CA TYR A 111 -4.43 -3.67 4.19
C TYR A 111 -3.47 -3.34 5.33
N THR A 112 -3.86 -2.46 6.23
CA THR A 112 -3.09 -2.24 7.43
C THR A 112 -3.52 -3.20 8.53
N CYS A 113 -2.55 -3.65 9.33
CA CYS A 113 -2.81 -4.50 10.48
C CYS A 113 -1.88 -4.11 11.63
N VAL A 114 -2.09 -4.73 12.76
CA VAL A 114 -1.19 -4.61 13.91
C VAL A 114 -0.42 -5.92 14.03
N ALA A 115 0.90 -5.85 13.86
CA ALA A 115 1.79 -6.98 14.11
C ALA A 115 2.49 -6.83 15.45
N TYR A 116 2.78 -7.96 16.09
CA TYR A 116 3.35 -7.97 17.43
C TYR A 116 4.20 -9.20 17.73
N ASN A 117 5.11 -9.05 18.67
CA ASN A 117 5.93 -10.15 19.18
C ASN A 117 5.20 -10.86 20.33
N LYS A 118 4.75 -12.12 20.10
CA LYS A 118 3.99 -12.94 21.07
C LYS A 118 4.76 -13.18 22.37
N ASP A 119 6.07 -13.35 22.27
CA ASP A 119 6.91 -13.65 23.43
C ASP A 119 7.09 -12.43 24.35
N LYS A 120 6.95 -11.21 23.79
CA LYS A 120 7.09 -9.95 24.53
C LYS A 120 5.77 -9.44 25.09
N VAL A 121 4.68 -9.61 24.35
CA VAL A 121 3.39 -9.00 24.74
C VAL A 121 2.33 -10.03 25.15
N GLY A 122 2.58 -11.32 24.93
CA GLY A 122 1.59 -12.37 25.20
C GLY A 122 0.33 -12.21 24.35
N LYS A 123 -0.81 -12.57 24.95
CA LYS A 123 -2.12 -12.41 24.28
C LYS A 123 -2.61 -10.98 24.44
N ILE A 124 -2.81 -10.30 23.32
CA ILE A 124 -3.38 -8.93 23.27
C ILE A 124 -4.83 -8.96 22.78
N GLU A 125 -5.58 -7.90 23.13
CA GLU A 125 -6.94 -7.71 22.62
C GLU A 125 -6.89 -7.26 21.16
N ASN A 126 -7.84 -7.76 20.37
CA ASN A 126 -7.98 -7.40 18.96
C ASN A 126 -8.68 -6.03 18.81
N THR A 127 -7.94 -4.95 19.02
CA THR A 127 -8.44 -3.58 18.96
C THR A 127 -7.31 -2.59 18.68
N TRP A 128 -7.63 -1.47 18.02
CA TRP A 128 -6.70 -0.34 17.86
C TRP A 128 -6.27 0.26 19.22
N ASP A 129 -7.03 0.05 20.29
CA ASP A 129 -6.68 0.57 21.62
C ASP A 129 -5.43 -0.09 22.23
N VAL A 130 -4.86 -1.09 21.57
CA VAL A 130 -3.56 -1.66 21.96
C VAL A 130 -2.48 -0.59 22.11
N PHE A 131 -2.55 0.50 21.34
CA PHE A 131 -1.61 1.62 21.42
C PHE A 131 -1.81 2.50 22.69
N SER A 132 -2.88 2.29 23.46
CA SER A 132 -3.05 2.90 24.80
C SER A 132 -2.26 2.19 25.89
N LYS A 133 -1.69 1.02 25.63
CA LYS A 133 -0.98 0.19 26.61
C LYS A 133 0.33 0.85 27.05
N THR A 134 0.39 1.27 28.32
CA THR A 134 1.56 1.95 28.90
C THR A 134 2.74 1.02 29.21
N GLU A 135 2.47 -0.27 29.41
CA GLU A 135 3.50 -1.31 29.61
C GLU A 135 4.45 -1.48 28.43
N TYR A 136 4.01 -1.07 27.22
CA TYR A 136 4.82 -1.15 26.00
C TYR A 136 5.29 0.23 25.54
N LYS A 137 5.28 1.23 26.42
CA LYS A 137 5.73 2.60 26.10
C LYS A 137 7.10 2.58 25.45
N SER A 138 7.25 3.34 24.36
CA SER A 138 8.45 3.42 23.52
C SER A 138 8.86 2.10 22.84
N ARG A 139 7.93 1.12 22.77
CA ARG A 139 8.09 -0.15 22.06
C ARG A 139 6.99 -0.37 21.01
N MET A 140 6.25 0.68 20.68
CA MET A 140 5.18 0.65 19.72
C MET A 140 5.40 1.71 18.63
N THR A 141 5.00 1.42 17.40
CA THR A 141 5.01 2.38 16.29
C THR A 141 3.67 2.36 15.55
N MET A 142 3.26 3.51 15.06
CA MET A 142 2.20 3.63 14.05
C MET A 142 2.80 4.19 12.76
N LEU A 143 2.11 4.01 11.63
CA LEU A 143 2.56 4.51 10.34
C LEU A 143 2.62 6.06 10.33
N ASP A 144 3.69 6.61 9.73
CA ASP A 144 3.75 8.04 9.36
C ASP A 144 2.98 8.28 8.06
N ASP A 145 1.78 7.76 8.02
CA ASP A 145 0.78 7.95 6.97
C ASP A 145 -0.48 8.54 7.59
N PHE A 146 -0.81 9.77 7.17
CA PHE A 146 -1.92 10.51 7.78
C PHE A 146 -3.27 9.83 7.56
N ARG A 147 -3.47 9.16 6.41
CA ARG A 147 -4.74 8.48 6.11
C ARG A 147 -4.89 7.22 6.96
N GLU A 148 -3.81 6.45 7.11
CA GLU A 148 -3.82 5.21 7.88
C GLU A 148 -3.89 5.47 9.40
N SER A 149 -3.08 6.38 9.92
CA SER A 149 -3.04 6.65 11.37
C SER A 149 -4.29 7.40 11.85
N ILE A 150 -4.76 8.43 11.11
CA ILE A 150 -6.04 9.09 11.43
C ILE A 150 -7.19 8.10 11.23
N GLY A 151 -7.12 7.29 10.17
CA GLY A 151 -8.10 6.25 9.88
C GLY A 151 -8.25 5.23 11.00
N ALA A 152 -7.14 4.75 11.56
CA ALA A 152 -7.15 3.85 12.72
C ALA A 152 -7.87 4.47 13.92
N ALA A 153 -7.60 5.75 14.22
CA ALA A 153 -8.29 6.46 15.30
C ALA A 153 -9.78 6.67 15.02
N LEU A 154 -10.14 6.97 13.79
CA LEU A 154 -11.56 7.08 13.36
C LEU A 154 -12.28 5.74 13.49
N LYS A 155 -11.68 4.63 13.02
CA LYS A 155 -12.26 3.28 13.17
C LYS A 155 -12.46 2.92 14.63
N PHE A 156 -11.46 3.15 15.47
CA PHE A 156 -11.57 2.93 16.91
C PHE A 156 -12.75 3.68 17.53
N LEU A 157 -13.03 4.88 17.05
CA LEU A 157 -14.15 5.71 17.50
C LEU A 157 -15.49 5.41 16.81
N GLY A 158 -15.53 4.42 15.91
CA GLY A 158 -16.74 4.02 15.19
C GLY A 158 -17.11 4.90 14.00
N TYR A 159 -16.16 5.66 13.46
CA TYR A 159 -16.36 6.49 12.28
C TYR A 159 -15.81 5.84 11.01
N SER A 160 -16.25 6.32 9.84
CA SER A 160 -15.60 6.01 8.56
C SER A 160 -14.21 6.63 8.49
N MET A 161 -13.24 5.93 7.90
CA MET A 161 -11.89 6.46 7.60
C MET A 161 -11.93 7.63 6.60
N ASN A 162 -13.03 7.76 5.88
CA ASN A 162 -13.25 8.81 4.88
C ASN A 162 -14.10 9.97 5.40
N THR A 163 -14.41 10.02 6.70
CA THR A 163 -15.18 11.13 7.26
C THR A 163 -14.42 12.45 7.16
N THR A 164 -15.17 13.52 6.87
CA THR A 164 -14.67 14.90 6.85
C THR A 164 -15.35 15.76 7.93
N ASP A 165 -16.10 15.11 8.83
CA ASP A 165 -16.78 15.76 9.94
C ASP A 165 -15.77 16.33 10.96
N ASP A 166 -15.83 17.62 11.20
CA ASP A 166 -14.84 18.31 12.03
C ASP A 166 -14.88 17.82 13.51
N ALA A 167 -16.04 17.40 14.03
CA ALA A 167 -16.14 16.88 15.38
C ALA A 167 -15.54 15.47 15.50
N ALA A 168 -15.74 14.61 14.48
CA ALA A 168 -15.11 13.30 14.41
C ALA A 168 -13.58 13.43 14.28
N LEU A 169 -13.10 14.33 13.43
CA LEU A 169 -11.68 14.60 13.25
C LEU A 169 -11.02 15.14 14.53
N ALA A 170 -11.69 16.02 15.27
CA ALA A 170 -11.20 16.51 16.55
C ALA A 170 -11.06 15.38 17.60
N LYS A 171 -12.02 14.45 17.64
CA LYS A 171 -11.95 13.24 18.51
C LYS A 171 -10.81 12.31 18.09
N ALA A 172 -10.63 12.10 16.76
CA ALA A 172 -9.53 11.29 16.25
C ALA A 172 -8.16 11.89 16.60
N LYS A 173 -7.99 13.21 16.48
CA LYS A 173 -6.79 13.91 16.95
C LYS A 173 -6.53 13.67 18.44
N ALA A 174 -7.54 13.84 19.28
CA ALA A 174 -7.41 13.62 20.71
C ALA A 174 -7.00 12.16 21.05
N GLN A 175 -7.53 11.19 20.30
CA GLN A 175 -7.17 9.78 20.45
C GLN A 175 -5.74 9.50 20.00
N LEU A 176 -5.31 10.04 18.85
CA LEU A 176 -3.94 9.92 18.37
C LEU A 176 -2.92 10.51 19.37
N LEU A 177 -3.22 11.64 19.99
CA LEU A 177 -2.37 12.22 21.00
C LEU A 177 -2.25 11.36 22.28
N LYS A 178 -3.31 10.62 22.63
CA LYS A 178 -3.23 9.61 23.71
C LYS A 178 -2.31 8.47 23.34
N TRP A 179 -2.46 7.90 22.13
CA TRP A 179 -1.60 6.82 21.65
C TRP A 179 -0.15 7.28 21.50
N LYS A 180 0.08 8.47 20.94
CA LYS A 180 1.41 9.05 20.73
C LYS A 180 2.26 9.07 22.00
N LYS A 181 1.66 9.23 23.20
CA LYS A 181 2.39 9.17 24.50
C LYS A 181 3.12 7.85 24.73
N ASN A 182 2.65 6.79 24.11
CA ASN A 182 3.18 5.44 24.27
C ASN A 182 4.04 4.99 23.08
N LEU A 183 3.92 5.67 21.93
CA LEU A 183 4.71 5.31 20.74
C LEU A 183 6.19 5.66 20.93
N ALA A 184 7.06 4.89 20.31
CA ALA A 184 8.44 5.27 20.04
C ALA A 184 8.46 6.39 18.98
N LYS A 185 7.69 6.21 17.91
CA LYS A 185 7.57 7.16 16.79
C LYS A 185 6.42 6.79 15.86
N PHE A 186 6.10 7.69 14.94
CA PHE A 186 5.46 7.36 13.66
C PHE A 186 6.54 7.02 12.64
N ASP A 187 6.31 5.98 11.81
CA ASP A 187 7.37 5.44 10.94
C ASP A 187 6.80 4.64 9.76
N ASN A 188 7.34 4.84 8.55
CA ASN A 188 6.98 4.09 7.35
C ASN A 188 8.10 3.19 6.82
N GLU A 189 9.32 3.28 7.35
CA GLU A 189 10.51 2.66 6.74
C GLU A 189 11.11 1.56 7.61
N VAL A 190 11.27 1.84 8.91
CA VAL A 190 12.02 0.94 9.79
C VAL A 190 11.16 0.11 10.73
N TYR A 191 9.83 0.31 10.76
CA TYR A 191 8.93 -0.45 11.64
C TYR A 191 9.04 -1.96 11.42
N LYS A 192 9.18 -2.42 10.17
CA LYS A 192 9.39 -3.80 9.79
C LYS A 192 10.67 -4.37 10.43
N ASN A 193 11.78 -3.67 10.22
CA ASN A 193 13.08 -4.07 10.76
C ASN A 193 13.13 -3.96 12.29
N GLY A 194 12.49 -2.95 12.88
CA GLY A 194 12.38 -2.77 14.32
C GLY A 194 11.57 -3.88 14.99
N LEU A 195 10.48 -4.35 14.37
CA LEU A 195 9.74 -5.52 14.84
C LEU A 195 10.59 -6.79 14.72
N SER A 196 11.25 -6.98 13.57
CA SER A 196 12.11 -8.14 13.32
C SER A 196 13.29 -8.21 14.28
N SER A 197 13.92 -7.09 14.62
CA SER A 197 15.05 -7.03 15.58
C SER A 197 14.60 -7.13 17.05
N GLY A 198 13.30 -6.93 17.33
CA GLY A 198 12.78 -6.86 18.70
C GLY A 198 12.97 -5.49 19.38
N GLU A 199 13.32 -4.46 18.62
CA GLU A 199 13.29 -3.07 19.08
C GLU A 199 11.85 -2.63 19.38
N PHE A 200 10.92 -2.93 18.46
CA PHE A 200 9.49 -2.70 18.67
C PHE A 200 8.80 -4.02 18.98
N TYR A 201 7.75 -3.93 19.78
CA TYR A 201 6.94 -5.08 20.21
C TYR A 201 5.59 -5.11 19.52
N ILE A 202 5.05 -3.96 19.16
CA ILE A 202 3.76 -3.79 18.51
C ILE A 202 3.90 -2.69 17.45
N VAL A 203 3.50 -2.99 16.23
CA VAL A 203 3.58 -2.04 15.11
C VAL A 203 2.27 -2.03 14.31
N GLN A 204 1.80 -0.85 13.90
CA GLN A 204 0.89 -0.73 12.77
C GLN A 204 1.75 -0.79 11.50
N GLY A 205 1.34 -1.59 10.52
CA GLY A 205 2.07 -1.68 9.27
C GLY A 205 1.23 -2.23 8.12
N TYR A 206 1.78 -2.17 6.93
CA TYR A 206 1.19 -2.74 5.73
C TYR A 206 1.37 -4.25 5.72
N SER A 207 0.33 -4.97 5.29
CA SER A 207 0.27 -6.43 5.39
C SER A 207 1.45 -7.14 4.73
N GLY A 208 1.78 -6.82 3.48
CA GLY A 208 2.87 -7.48 2.78
C GLY A 208 4.22 -7.29 3.45
N ASP A 209 4.56 -6.06 3.85
CA ASP A 209 5.81 -5.76 4.54
C ASP A 209 5.98 -6.56 5.83
N LEU A 210 4.90 -6.69 6.60
CA LEU A 210 4.93 -7.45 7.84
C LEU A 210 5.04 -8.94 7.58
N PHE A 211 4.34 -9.45 6.57
CA PHE A 211 4.38 -10.88 6.26
C PHE A 211 5.72 -11.33 5.69
N GLN A 212 6.49 -10.46 5.03
CA GLN A 212 7.85 -10.76 4.59
C GLN A 212 8.76 -11.20 5.74
N ILE A 213 8.57 -10.64 6.95
CA ILE A 213 9.41 -10.99 8.11
C ILE A 213 8.87 -12.17 8.92
N PHE A 214 7.63 -12.60 8.72
CA PHE A 214 7.02 -13.69 9.50
C PHE A 214 7.59 -15.06 9.13
N GLU A 215 8.15 -15.22 7.94
CA GLU A 215 8.79 -16.47 7.54
C GLU A 215 9.98 -16.83 8.46
N ASP A 216 10.78 -15.82 8.81
CA ASP A 216 11.98 -16.00 9.63
C ASP A 216 11.72 -15.83 11.15
N ARG A 217 10.55 -15.29 11.53
CA ARG A 217 10.23 -14.89 12.90
C ARG A 217 8.90 -15.50 13.36
N LYS A 218 8.96 -16.75 13.84
CA LYS A 218 7.78 -17.52 14.31
C LYS A 218 7.20 -17.02 15.64
N ASP A 219 7.91 -16.14 16.33
CA ASP A 219 7.47 -15.43 17.54
C ASP A 219 6.60 -14.21 17.21
N LEU A 220 6.50 -13.82 15.93
CA LEU A 220 5.61 -12.76 15.48
C LEU A 220 4.20 -13.29 15.19
N ASP A 221 3.23 -12.41 15.33
CA ASP A 221 1.83 -12.63 14.99
C ASP A 221 1.18 -11.30 14.60
N PHE A 222 -0.02 -11.34 14.08
CA PHE A 222 -0.76 -10.14 13.69
C PHE A 222 -2.22 -10.22 14.10
N MET A 223 -2.87 -9.07 14.11
CA MET A 223 -4.32 -8.95 14.26
C MET A 223 -4.87 -7.87 13.34
N ILE A 224 -6.08 -8.09 12.88
CA ILE A 224 -6.91 -7.05 12.25
C ILE A 224 -7.84 -6.54 13.34
N PRO A 225 -7.73 -5.26 13.74
CA PRO A 225 -8.57 -4.72 14.81
C PRO A 225 -10.07 -4.90 14.51
N LYS A 226 -10.82 -5.32 15.51
CA LYS A 226 -12.28 -5.59 15.39
C LYS A 226 -13.10 -4.38 14.92
N GLU A 227 -12.59 -3.19 15.12
CA GLU A 227 -13.21 -1.95 14.64
C GLU A 227 -13.06 -1.77 13.13
N GLY A 228 -12.27 -2.63 12.50
CA GLY A 228 -12.00 -2.61 11.06
C GLY A 228 -10.72 -1.86 10.69
N THR A 229 -10.34 -2.00 9.44
CA THR A 229 -9.12 -1.43 8.86
C THR A 229 -9.38 -0.90 7.45
N SER A 230 -8.35 -0.35 6.83
CA SER A 230 -8.33 0.01 5.41
C SER A 230 -7.99 -1.18 4.53
N ILE A 231 -8.45 -1.13 3.29
CA ILE A 231 -7.89 -1.86 2.17
C ILE A 231 -7.50 -0.85 1.10
N SER A 232 -6.35 -1.01 0.48
CA SER A 232 -5.88 -0.11 -0.57
C SER A 232 -5.33 -0.89 -1.76
N SER A 233 -5.28 -0.22 -2.90
CA SER A 233 -4.66 -0.73 -4.11
C SER A 233 -3.59 0.24 -4.57
N ASP A 234 -2.42 -0.29 -4.86
CA ASP A 234 -1.41 0.41 -5.64
C ASP A 234 -1.62 0.08 -7.12
N ASN A 235 -1.40 1.06 -7.96
CA ASN A 235 -1.87 1.01 -9.33
C ASN A 235 -0.76 1.36 -10.31
N LEU A 236 -0.64 0.59 -11.37
CA LEU A 236 0.26 0.88 -12.48
C LEU A 236 -0.36 1.95 -13.39
N ALA A 237 0.35 3.04 -13.59
CA ALA A 237 -0.08 4.12 -14.46
C ALA A 237 1.06 4.57 -15.39
N ILE A 238 0.73 5.00 -16.62
CA ILE A 238 1.71 5.49 -17.59
C ILE A 238 1.81 7.00 -17.48
N LEU A 239 3.03 7.51 -17.31
CA LEU A 239 3.27 8.94 -17.27
C LEU A 239 3.01 9.59 -18.62
N SER A 240 2.34 10.75 -18.62
CA SER A 240 2.09 11.53 -19.83
C SER A 240 3.38 11.98 -20.52
N SER A 241 4.45 12.21 -19.74
CA SER A 241 5.80 12.56 -20.21
C SER A 241 6.60 11.38 -20.78
N SER A 242 6.12 10.12 -20.61
CA SER A 242 6.83 8.93 -21.10
C SER A 242 7.12 8.99 -22.59
N LYS A 243 8.35 8.65 -22.95
CA LYS A 243 8.82 8.50 -24.34
C LYS A 243 8.80 7.04 -24.82
N ASN A 244 8.53 6.09 -23.91
CA ASN A 244 8.55 4.64 -24.17
C ASN A 244 7.17 3.99 -23.91
N LYS A 245 6.07 4.68 -24.25
CA LYS A 245 4.70 4.25 -23.91
C LYS A 245 4.37 2.84 -24.37
N GLU A 246 4.83 2.44 -25.56
CA GLU A 246 4.59 1.07 -26.05
C GLU A 246 5.26 0.00 -25.16
N LEU A 247 6.47 0.26 -24.68
CA LEU A 247 7.16 -0.62 -23.76
C LEU A 247 6.48 -0.61 -22.37
N ALA A 248 6.02 0.56 -21.92
CA ALA A 248 5.26 0.69 -20.68
C ALA A 248 3.95 -0.14 -20.72
N TYR A 249 3.19 -0.08 -21.81
CA TYR A 249 2.01 -0.93 -22.02
C TYR A 249 2.36 -2.42 -21.92
N LYS A 250 3.41 -2.86 -22.63
CA LYS A 250 3.85 -4.25 -22.58
C LYS A 250 4.24 -4.68 -21.17
N PHE A 251 4.92 -3.81 -20.40
CA PHE A 251 5.33 -4.14 -19.03
C PHE A 251 4.13 -4.25 -18.09
N ILE A 252 3.19 -3.32 -18.16
CA ILE A 252 1.95 -3.39 -17.38
C ILE A 252 1.17 -4.67 -17.72
N ASP A 253 1.02 -4.98 -19.00
CA ASP A 253 0.28 -6.17 -19.44
C ASP A 253 0.99 -7.47 -19.03
N PHE A 254 2.33 -7.49 -19.05
CA PHE A 254 3.15 -8.59 -18.56
C PHE A 254 2.93 -8.83 -17.05
N LEU A 255 2.90 -7.78 -16.23
CA LEU A 255 2.64 -7.88 -14.79
C LEU A 255 1.23 -8.41 -14.48
N CYS A 256 0.29 -8.30 -15.42
CA CYS A 256 -1.08 -8.84 -15.31
C CYS A 256 -1.21 -10.28 -15.80
N ARG A 257 -0.13 -10.95 -16.22
CA ARG A 257 -0.12 -12.40 -16.48
C ARG A 257 -0.25 -13.14 -15.16
N LYS A 258 -1.01 -14.22 -15.12
CA LYS A 258 -1.28 -14.99 -13.90
C LYS A 258 0.00 -15.57 -13.28
N ASP A 259 0.88 -16.11 -14.11
CA ASP A 259 2.17 -16.68 -13.68
C ASP A 259 3.11 -15.62 -13.11
N VAL A 260 3.16 -14.43 -13.71
CA VAL A 260 3.96 -13.30 -13.24
C VAL A 260 3.39 -12.72 -11.95
N ALA A 261 2.07 -12.53 -11.89
CA ALA A 261 1.40 -12.06 -10.68
C ALA A 261 1.61 -13.02 -9.50
N ALA A 262 1.54 -14.34 -9.73
CA ALA A 262 1.83 -15.33 -8.71
C ALA A 262 3.26 -15.21 -8.16
N LYS A 263 4.25 -15.03 -9.03
CA LYS A 263 5.65 -14.82 -8.60
C LYS A 263 5.84 -13.53 -7.82
N ASN A 264 5.21 -12.45 -8.24
CA ASN A 264 5.21 -11.22 -7.45
C ASN A 264 4.57 -11.41 -6.07
N MET A 265 3.45 -12.14 -5.97
CA MET A 265 2.82 -12.46 -4.69
C MET A 265 3.77 -13.25 -3.75
N GLU A 266 4.50 -14.24 -4.28
CA GLU A 266 5.44 -15.07 -3.49
C GLU A 266 6.57 -14.25 -2.87
N VAL A 267 7.02 -13.19 -3.55
CA VAL A 267 8.14 -12.34 -3.09
C VAL A 267 7.64 -11.19 -2.21
N THR A 268 6.54 -10.55 -2.62
CA THR A 268 6.07 -9.32 -1.97
C THR A 268 5.13 -9.57 -0.78
N TYR A 269 4.52 -10.75 -0.70
CA TYR A 269 3.47 -11.10 0.28
C TYR A 269 2.24 -10.18 0.24
N TYR A 270 2.02 -9.49 -0.88
CA TYR A 270 0.82 -8.72 -1.14
C TYR A 270 -0.16 -9.52 -2.00
N HIS A 271 -1.46 -9.31 -1.78
CA HIS A 271 -2.49 -9.88 -2.63
C HIS A 271 -2.47 -9.24 -4.03
N SER A 272 -2.65 -10.06 -5.07
CA SER A 272 -2.80 -9.57 -6.43
C SER A 272 -4.26 -9.57 -6.86
N PRO A 273 -4.74 -8.51 -7.53
CA PRO A 273 -6.08 -8.49 -8.10
C PRO A 273 -6.22 -9.31 -9.40
N VAL A 274 -5.20 -10.06 -9.80
CA VAL A 274 -5.19 -10.93 -10.98
C VAL A 274 -5.87 -12.25 -10.65
N ASP A 275 -7.04 -12.50 -11.22
CA ASP A 275 -7.79 -13.75 -11.06
C ASP A 275 -6.97 -14.96 -11.51
N GLY A 276 -6.91 -15.97 -10.67
CA GLY A 276 -6.18 -17.22 -10.93
C GLY A 276 -4.68 -17.14 -10.65
N ALA A 277 -4.15 -16.02 -10.14
CA ALA A 277 -2.76 -15.94 -9.72
C ALA A 277 -2.50 -16.73 -8.43
N LEU A 278 -3.41 -16.65 -7.46
CA LEU A 278 -3.26 -17.34 -6.17
C LEU A 278 -3.16 -18.86 -6.33
N GLU A 279 -3.85 -19.45 -7.29
CA GLU A 279 -3.80 -20.89 -7.59
C GLU A 279 -2.45 -21.34 -8.15
N LEU A 280 -1.65 -20.41 -8.69
CA LEU A 280 -0.30 -20.65 -9.22
C LEU A 280 0.81 -20.38 -8.23
N VAL A 281 0.51 -19.75 -7.10
CA VAL A 281 1.44 -19.56 -5.98
C VAL A 281 1.79 -20.92 -5.36
N ASP A 282 3.00 -21.04 -4.80
CA ASP A 282 3.40 -22.25 -4.07
C ASP A 282 2.32 -22.69 -3.08
N LYS A 283 2.07 -24.01 -3.01
CA LYS A 283 0.99 -24.58 -2.19
C LYS A 283 1.10 -24.22 -0.71
N SER A 284 2.31 -24.06 -0.20
CA SER A 284 2.55 -23.65 1.19
C SER A 284 2.03 -22.24 1.49
N LEU A 285 1.99 -21.37 0.47
CA LEU A 285 1.60 -19.96 0.57
C LEU A 285 0.14 -19.68 0.16
N GLN A 286 -0.57 -20.59 -0.50
CA GLN A 286 -1.93 -20.36 -1.02
C GLN A 286 -2.97 -20.02 0.06
N ASN A 287 -2.74 -20.36 1.32
CA ASN A 287 -3.59 -19.96 2.45
C ASN A 287 -2.95 -18.89 3.32
N HIS A 288 -1.84 -18.30 2.88
CA HIS A 288 -1.18 -17.25 3.63
C HIS A 288 -2.08 -15.99 3.70
N PRO A 289 -2.28 -15.38 4.88
CA PRO A 289 -3.23 -14.28 5.06
C PRO A 289 -2.88 -13.01 4.26
N GLY A 290 -1.62 -12.80 3.92
CA GLY A 290 -1.19 -11.71 3.03
C GLY A 290 -1.62 -11.92 1.59
N LEU A 291 -1.70 -13.17 1.14
CA LEU A 291 -1.99 -13.53 -0.25
C LEU A 291 -3.47 -13.82 -0.48
N LYS A 292 -4.14 -14.40 0.52
CA LYS A 292 -5.57 -14.73 0.46
C LYS A 292 -6.35 -13.81 1.39
N LEU A 293 -7.03 -12.84 0.81
CA LEU A 293 -7.89 -11.95 1.57
C LEU A 293 -9.11 -12.70 2.12
N SER A 294 -9.42 -12.50 3.40
CA SER A 294 -10.71 -12.93 3.97
C SER A 294 -11.85 -12.08 3.42
N ASP A 295 -13.10 -12.59 3.51
CA ASP A 295 -14.28 -11.81 3.12
C ASP A 295 -14.41 -10.50 3.92
N GLU A 296 -14.00 -10.50 5.18
CA GLU A 296 -13.97 -9.30 6.03
C GLU A 296 -13.00 -8.25 5.49
N LEU A 297 -11.77 -8.64 5.15
CA LEU A 297 -10.78 -7.76 4.55
C LEU A 297 -11.19 -7.31 3.15
N TYR A 298 -11.73 -8.23 2.37
CA TYR A 298 -12.24 -7.87 1.05
C TYR A 298 -13.34 -6.79 1.13
N ASN A 299 -14.08 -6.74 2.23
CA ASN A 299 -15.13 -5.74 2.50
C ASN A 299 -14.65 -4.57 3.37
N ALA A 300 -13.36 -4.50 3.71
CA ALA A 300 -12.80 -3.36 4.43
C ALA A 300 -12.94 -2.05 3.63
N GLU A 301 -12.79 -0.94 4.33
CA GLU A 301 -13.03 0.39 3.78
C GLU A 301 -11.87 0.84 2.89
N ILE A 302 -12.17 1.24 1.66
CA ILE A 302 -11.15 1.80 0.75
C ILE A 302 -10.91 3.27 1.11
N ILE A 303 -9.65 3.66 1.18
CA ILE A 303 -9.25 5.06 1.35
C ILE A 303 -9.55 5.82 0.05
N LEU A 304 -10.42 6.83 0.18
CA LEU A 304 -10.85 7.68 -0.93
C LEU A 304 -10.06 8.99 -0.96
N ASP A 305 -9.91 9.56 -2.16
CA ASP A 305 -9.56 10.96 -2.29
C ASP A 305 -10.71 11.83 -1.76
N LEU A 306 -10.41 12.71 -0.80
CA LEU A 306 -11.36 13.60 -0.16
C LEU A 306 -11.36 15.01 -0.76
N GLY A 307 -10.65 15.21 -1.89
CA GLY A 307 -10.51 16.53 -2.52
C GLY A 307 -9.87 17.53 -1.56
N ASP A 308 -10.44 18.75 -1.52
CA ASP A 308 -9.94 19.82 -0.64
C ASP A 308 -9.95 19.46 0.86
N ASN A 309 -10.74 18.48 1.27
CA ASN A 309 -10.75 18.00 2.66
C ASN A 309 -9.48 17.21 3.03
N ASN A 310 -8.68 16.74 2.07
CA ASN A 310 -7.37 16.19 2.37
C ASN A 310 -6.50 17.18 3.15
N ASN A 311 -6.60 18.49 2.83
CA ASN A 311 -5.86 19.54 3.53
C ASN A 311 -6.22 19.63 5.01
N LYS A 312 -7.48 19.32 5.40
CA LYS A 312 -7.87 19.26 6.81
C LYS A 312 -7.16 18.12 7.55
N LEU A 313 -7.08 16.95 6.92
CA LEU A 313 -6.43 15.80 7.50
C LEU A 313 -4.90 15.99 7.58
N ILE A 314 -4.30 16.56 6.54
CA ILE A 314 -2.86 16.89 6.53
C ILE A 314 -2.55 17.88 7.67
N LYS A 315 -3.32 18.95 7.80
CA LYS A 315 -3.16 19.92 8.90
C LYS A 315 -3.31 19.25 10.28
N LEU A 316 -4.33 18.42 10.45
CA LEU A 316 -4.52 17.66 11.67
C LEU A 316 -3.31 16.76 11.96
N TRP A 317 -2.77 16.11 10.95
CA TRP A 317 -1.60 15.24 11.06
C TRP A 317 -0.35 16.02 11.50
N ASP A 318 -0.11 17.16 10.87
CA ASP A 318 0.99 18.05 11.25
C ASP A 318 0.85 18.50 12.71
N GLU A 319 -0.36 18.87 13.14
CA GLU A 319 -0.63 19.23 14.52
C GLU A 319 -0.35 18.05 15.49
N VAL A 320 -0.76 16.82 15.11
CA VAL A 320 -0.44 15.61 15.90
C VAL A 320 1.07 15.38 16.00
N LYS A 321 1.80 15.53 14.89
CA LYS A 321 3.26 15.32 14.87
C LYS A 321 4.01 16.38 15.70
N LEU A 322 3.60 17.62 15.62
CA LEU A 322 4.27 18.75 16.30
C LEU A 322 3.93 18.84 17.80
N GLU A 323 2.77 18.34 18.24
CA GLU A 323 2.35 18.44 19.62
C GLU A 323 3.26 17.64 20.55
N LYS A 324 3.86 18.31 21.53
CA LYS A 324 4.66 17.65 22.55
C LYS A 324 3.73 16.94 23.53
N VAL A 325 3.86 15.61 23.64
CA VAL A 325 3.11 14.78 24.57
C VAL A 325 4.06 14.36 25.71
N ASN A 326 3.75 14.77 26.93
CA ASN A 326 4.49 14.38 28.13
C ASN A 326 3.98 13.04 28.68
#